data_1365caf84f0e1673e38516cf82a7b043
#
_entry.id   1365caf84f0e1673e38516cf82a7b043
#
_cell.length_a   1.000
_cell.length_b   1.000
_cell.length_c   1.000
_cell.angle_alpha   90.00
_cell.angle_beta   90.00
_cell.angle_gamma   90.00
#
_symmetry.space_group_name_H-M   'P 1'
#
loop_
_entity.id
_entity.type
_entity.pdbx_description
1 polymer ?
#
loop_
_entity_poly.entity_id
_entity_poly.type
_entity_poly.pdbx_seq_one_letter_code
_entity_poly.pdbx_strand_id
1 'polypeptide(L)'
;MQNVATSLAVYEAVQKNIPLITNVLTVTGNCLPMDKQHNYKFRIGMPLSYIAEYAGGVPEQAAKIISGGPMMGKAIANMDATTVKGSSSLLYLTAEQTVRGEESPCIRCGRCAEACPMGLEPFLLQKYARHNMMDELEENAVQDCIECGCCLYSCPANIPLLDVIRIAKGDVIRIIRTRK
;
A
#
# COMPACT_ATOMS: atom_id res chain seq x y z
N MET A 1 14.81 1.85 14.95
CA MET A 1 13.90 2.99 14.62
C MET A 1 12.47 2.52 14.78
N GLN A 2 11.59 3.31 15.42
CA GLN A 2 10.17 2.99 15.64
C GLN A 2 9.29 4.17 15.21
N ASN A 3 8.08 3.87 14.76
CA ASN A 3 7.08 4.89 14.49
C ASN A 3 6.56 5.50 15.80
N VAL A 4 6.28 6.81 15.81
CA VAL A 4 5.81 7.54 16.99
C VAL A 4 4.52 6.91 17.57
N ALA A 5 3.57 6.52 16.71
CA ALA A 5 2.34 5.87 17.17
C ALA A 5 2.61 4.51 17.84
N THR A 6 3.60 3.74 17.33
CA THR A 6 4.02 2.49 17.96
C THR A 6 4.64 2.75 19.32
N SER A 7 5.52 3.76 19.46
CA SER A 7 6.15 4.11 20.73
C SER A 7 5.11 4.55 21.76
N LEU A 8 4.10 5.33 21.34
CA LEU A 8 2.99 5.72 22.22
C LEU A 8 2.17 4.51 22.67
N ALA A 9 1.84 3.61 21.73
CA ALA A 9 1.09 2.40 22.04
C ALA A 9 1.83 1.48 23.04
N VAL A 10 3.16 1.34 22.89
CA VAL A 10 4.00 0.61 23.85
C VAL A 10 3.97 1.27 25.23
N TYR A 11 4.14 2.60 25.30
CA TYR A 11 4.04 3.35 26.53
C TYR A 11 2.67 3.14 27.23
N GLU A 12 1.59 3.27 26.49
CA GLU A 12 0.23 3.08 27.04
C GLU A 12 0.00 1.64 27.52
N ALA A 13 0.48 0.65 26.77
CA ALA A 13 0.35 -0.74 27.17
C ALA A 13 1.16 -1.07 28.44
N VAL A 14 2.43 -0.62 28.51
CA VAL A 14 3.34 -0.97 29.61
C VAL A 14 3.08 -0.14 30.85
N GLN A 15 2.87 1.17 30.71
CA GLN A 15 2.76 2.08 31.86
C GLN A 15 1.32 2.27 32.35
N LYS A 16 0.34 2.17 31.43
CA LYS A 16 -1.07 2.45 31.75
C LYS A 16 -1.97 1.21 31.67
N ASN A 17 -1.45 0.05 31.28
CA ASN A 17 -2.21 -1.17 31.01
C ASN A 17 -3.37 -0.97 30.00
N ILE A 18 -3.20 -0.03 29.04
CA ILE A 18 -4.20 0.25 28.01
C ILE A 18 -3.81 -0.51 26.74
N PRO A 19 -4.61 -1.48 26.28
CA PRO A 19 -4.34 -2.18 25.02
C PRO A 19 -4.58 -1.28 23.81
N LEU A 20 -3.87 -1.58 22.71
CA LEU A 20 -4.06 -0.86 21.45
C LEU A 20 -5.39 -1.23 20.79
N ILE A 21 -6.44 -0.49 21.10
CA ILE A 21 -7.80 -0.65 20.55
C ILE A 21 -8.25 0.54 19.70
N THR A 22 -7.48 1.63 19.72
CA THR A 22 -7.74 2.82 18.91
C THR A 22 -6.52 3.23 18.12
N ASN A 23 -6.73 3.81 16.97
CA ASN A 23 -5.65 4.37 16.14
C ASN A 23 -6.14 5.68 15.50
N VAL A 24 -5.24 6.37 14.79
CA VAL A 24 -5.54 7.59 14.04
C VAL A 24 -5.42 7.30 12.54
N LEU A 25 -6.42 7.73 11.79
CA LEU A 25 -6.47 7.62 10.33
C LEU A 25 -6.67 9.00 9.73
N THR A 26 -5.89 9.32 8.70
CA THR A 26 -6.03 10.57 7.96
C THR A 26 -6.99 10.37 6.80
N VAL A 27 -8.04 11.18 6.73
CA VAL A 27 -8.92 11.26 5.55
C VAL A 27 -8.50 12.46 4.75
N THR A 28 -8.10 12.26 3.48
CA THR A 28 -7.57 13.30 2.61
C THR A 28 -7.76 12.94 1.14
N GLY A 29 -7.39 13.83 0.26
CA GLY A 29 -7.41 13.64 -1.18
C GLY A 29 -7.81 14.91 -1.90
N ASN A 30 -7.50 14.99 -3.18
CA ASN A 30 -7.84 16.17 -3.98
C ASN A 30 -9.33 16.31 -4.30
N CYS A 31 -10.13 15.27 -4.02
CA CYS A 31 -11.60 15.35 -4.09
C CYS A 31 -12.22 16.03 -2.87
N LEU A 32 -11.46 16.22 -1.79
CA LEU A 32 -11.96 16.80 -0.55
C LEU A 32 -11.54 18.26 -0.40
N PRO A 33 -12.45 19.16 -0.01
CA PRO A 33 -12.08 20.49 0.43
C PRO A 33 -11.10 20.44 1.61
N MET A 34 -10.21 21.44 1.72
CA MET A 34 -9.18 21.48 2.76
C MET A 34 -9.75 21.43 4.18
N ASP A 35 -10.91 22.02 4.41
CA ASP A 35 -11.64 22.04 5.69
C ASP A 35 -12.24 20.67 6.08
N LYS A 36 -12.26 19.71 5.17
CA LYS A 36 -12.74 18.33 5.42
C LYS A 36 -11.59 17.31 5.51
N GLN A 37 -10.37 17.74 5.29
CA GLN A 37 -9.19 16.88 5.39
C GLN A 37 -8.67 16.88 6.83
N HIS A 38 -8.96 15.79 7.57
CA HIS A 38 -8.65 15.69 8.99
C HIS A 38 -8.08 14.34 9.40
N ASN A 39 -7.52 14.32 10.61
CA ASN A 39 -7.12 13.10 11.31
C ASN A 39 -8.26 12.67 12.23
N TYR A 40 -8.72 11.43 12.06
CA TYR A 40 -9.81 10.85 12.82
C TYR A 40 -9.28 9.76 13.75
N LYS A 41 -9.63 9.84 15.04
CA LYS A 41 -9.38 8.76 15.98
C LYS A 41 -10.52 7.74 15.85
N PHE A 42 -10.18 6.49 15.59
CA PHE A 42 -11.14 5.41 15.36
C PHE A 42 -10.84 4.20 16.23
N ARG A 43 -11.81 3.31 16.40
CA ARG A 43 -11.61 1.98 16.98
C ARG A 43 -11.19 1.00 15.91
N ILE A 44 -10.18 0.18 16.19
CA ILE A 44 -9.74 -0.89 15.30
C ILE A 44 -10.89 -1.88 15.12
N GLY A 45 -11.13 -2.28 13.86
CA GLY A 45 -12.28 -3.11 13.47
C GLY A 45 -13.50 -2.32 12.97
N MET A 46 -13.46 -0.99 13.02
CA MET A 46 -14.54 -0.15 12.48
C MET A 46 -14.57 -0.22 10.95
N PRO A 47 -15.74 -0.36 10.30
CA PRO A 47 -15.85 -0.30 8.85
C PRO A 47 -15.37 1.04 8.28
N LEU A 48 -14.72 1.02 7.12
CA LEU A 48 -14.26 2.25 6.46
C LEU A 48 -15.43 3.11 6.00
N SER A 49 -16.57 2.51 5.66
CA SER A 49 -17.82 3.22 5.33
C SER A 49 -18.27 4.15 6.45
N TYR A 50 -18.19 3.69 7.71
CA TYR A 50 -18.59 4.50 8.86
C TYR A 50 -17.65 5.71 9.05
N ILE A 51 -16.33 5.51 8.86
CA ILE A 51 -15.36 6.61 8.95
C ILE A 51 -15.57 7.60 7.82
N ALA A 52 -15.81 7.10 6.60
CA ALA A 52 -16.07 7.94 5.45
C ALA A 52 -17.35 8.79 5.65
N GLU A 53 -18.44 8.19 6.13
CA GLU A 53 -19.69 8.89 6.42
C GLU A 53 -19.49 9.99 7.48
N TYR A 54 -18.78 9.67 8.56
CA TYR A 54 -18.44 10.64 9.60
C TYR A 54 -17.57 11.80 9.07
N ALA A 55 -16.71 11.52 8.10
CA ALA A 55 -15.87 12.51 7.44
C ALA A 55 -16.59 13.33 6.36
N GLY A 56 -17.90 13.14 6.18
CA GLY A 56 -18.71 13.88 5.21
C GLY A 56 -19.05 13.09 3.94
N GLY A 57 -18.88 11.79 3.95
CA GLY A 57 -19.20 10.88 2.85
C GLY A 57 -18.04 10.70 1.85
N VAL A 58 -18.26 9.81 0.88
CA VAL A 58 -17.36 9.65 -0.25
C VAL A 58 -17.71 10.70 -1.30
N PRO A 59 -16.74 11.55 -1.71
CA PRO A 59 -17.00 12.56 -2.74
C PRO A 59 -17.42 11.92 -4.07
N GLU A 60 -18.39 12.49 -4.76
CA GLU A 60 -18.86 12.00 -6.07
C GLU A 60 -17.76 11.97 -7.14
N GLN A 61 -16.78 12.89 -7.04
CA GLN A 61 -15.65 12.96 -7.96
C GLN A 61 -14.57 11.92 -7.67
N ALA A 62 -14.70 11.12 -6.61
CA ALA A 62 -13.71 10.12 -6.25
C ALA A 62 -13.74 8.94 -7.22
N ALA A 63 -12.79 8.90 -8.13
CA ALA A 63 -12.61 7.80 -9.08
C ALA A 63 -11.85 6.60 -8.49
N LYS A 64 -11.05 6.83 -7.44
CA LYS A 64 -10.32 5.78 -6.73
C LYS A 64 -10.19 6.10 -5.25
N ILE A 65 -10.39 5.08 -4.43
CA ILE A 65 -10.20 5.16 -2.98
C ILE A 65 -9.02 4.26 -2.61
N ILE A 66 -8.07 4.80 -1.87
CA ILE A 66 -6.88 4.07 -1.42
C ILE A 66 -6.88 3.99 0.10
N SER A 67 -6.78 2.79 0.64
CA SER A 67 -6.48 2.55 2.05
C SER A 67 -4.98 2.49 2.25
N GLY A 68 -4.42 3.48 2.93
CA GLY A 68 -2.99 3.69 3.11
C GLY A 68 -2.43 4.86 2.32
N GLY A 69 -1.11 5.00 2.29
CA GLY A 69 -0.43 6.09 1.60
C GLY A 69 -0.51 6.00 0.07
N PRO A 70 -0.21 7.10 -0.65
CA PRO A 70 -0.37 7.16 -2.10
C PRO A 70 0.53 6.17 -2.87
N MET A 71 1.70 5.78 -2.33
CA MET A 71 2.62 4.85 -2.99
C MET A 71 2.38 3.39 -2.58
N MET A 72 2.16 3.13 -1.30
CA MET A 72 2.08 1.77 -0.73
C MET A 72 0.65 1.29 -0.50
N GLY A 73 -0.31 2.20 -0.46
CA GLY A 73 -1.70 1.90 -0.19
C GLY A 73 -2.33 0.99 -1.22
N LYS A 74 -3.41 0.34 -0.82
CA LYS A 74 -4.19 -0.55 -1.70
C LYS A 74 -5.48 0.12 -2.11
N ALA A 75 -5.78 0.10 -3.39
CA ALA A 75 -7.09 0.52 -3.88
C ALA A 75 -8.16 -0.42 -3.31
N ILE A 76 -9.24 0.14 -2.80
CA ILE A 76 -10.37 -0.60 -2.27
C ILE A 76 -11.58 -0.43 -3.18
N ALA A 77 -12.24 -1.54 -3.45
CA ALA A 77 -13.48 -1.56 -4.24
C ALA A 77 -14.74 -1.52 -3.35
N ASN A 78 -14.60 -1.88 -2.08
CA ASN A 78 -15.70 -1.94 -1.13
C ASN A 78 -15.31 -1.23 0.18
N MET A 79 -16.18 -0.35 0.66
CA MET A 79 -16.03 0.39 1.91
C MET A 79 -16.42 -0.42 3.16
N ASP A 80 -16.92 -1.65 3.01
CA ASP A 80 -17.24 -2.55 4.13
C ASP A 80 -15.98 -3.16 4.76
N ALA A 81 -14.82 -3.00 4.09
CA ALA A 81 -13.53 -3.39 4.67
C ALA A 81 -13.32 -2.69 6.01
N THR A 82 -12.85 -3.45 7.01
CA THR A 82 -12.63 -2.93 8.36
C THR A 82 -11.23 -2.37 8.53
N THR A 83 -11.12 -1.41 9.44
CA THR A 83 -9.83 -0.86 9.86
C THR A 83 -9.04 -1.89 10.66
N VAL A 84 -7.72 -1.87 10.47
CA VAL A 84 -6.77 -2.71 11.19
C VAL A 84 -5.74 -1.84 11.93
N LYS A 85 -4.88 -2.45 12.74
CA LYS A 85 -3.80 -1.72 13.47
C LYS A 85 -2.89 -0.91 12.54
N GLY A 86 -2.71 -1.35 11.30
CA GLY A 86 -1.89 -0.67 10.29
C GLY A 86 -2.63 0.35 9.42
N SER A 87 -3.92 0.56 9.62
CA SER A 87 -4.68 1.55 8.87
C SER A 87 -4.20 2.96 9.20
N SER A 88 -3.71 3.70 8.20
CA SER A 88 -3.08 5.01 8.37
C SER A 88 -3.82 6.13 7.65
N SER A 89 -4.42 5.86 6.50
CA SER A 89 -5.13 6.88 5.73
C SER A 89 -6.20 6.30 4.82
N LEU A 90 -7.15 7.16 4.47
CA LEU A 90 -8.15 6.96 3.44
C LEU A 90 -8.01 8.12 2.45
N LEU A 91 -7.60 7.81 1.22
CA LEU A 91 -7.24 8.79 0.22
C LEU A 91 -8.23 8.73 -0.95
N TYR A 92 -8.88 9.85 -1.25
CA TYR A 92 -9.81 9.99 -2.36
C TYR A 92 -9.14 10.71 -3.53
N LEU A 93 -9.02 10.03 -4.67
CA LEU A 93 -8.36 10.54 -5.86
C LEU A 93 -9.36 10.78 -7.00
N THR A 94 -9.19 11.90 -7.71
CA THR A 94 -9.95 12.18 -8.94
C THR A 94 -9.49 11.29 -10.09
N ALA A 95 -10.28 11.23 -11.16
CA ALA A 95 -9.95 10.46 -12.37
C ALA A 95 -8.58 10.86 -12.95
N GLU A 96 -8.27 12.15 -12.99
CA GLU A 96 -6.99 12.66 -13.50
C GLU A 96 -5.78 12.09 -12.75
N GLN A 97 -5.86 11.94 -11.42
CA GLN A 97 -4.77 11.39 -10.60
C GLN A 97 -4.68 9.86 -10.66
N THR A 98 -5.67 9.20 -11.22
CA THR A 98 -5.70 7.73 -11.30
C THR A 98 -5.26 7.20 -12.65
N VAL A 99 -5.10 8.07 -13.65
CA VAL A 99 -4.63 7.69 -14.98
C VAL A 99 -3.17 7.28 -14.88
N ARG A 100 -2.89 6.04 -15.25
CA ARG A 100 -1.52 5.57 -15.50
C ARG A 100 -1.22 5.74 -16.99
N GLY A 101 0.02 6.11 -17.31
CA GLY A 101 0.49 6.07 -18.69
C GLY A 101 0.40 4.66 -19.28
N GLU A 102 0.29 4.55 -20.59
CA GLU A 102 0.31 3.26 -21.27
C GLU A 102 1.61 2.51 -21.02
N GLU A 103 1.50 1.21 -20.78
CA GLU A 103 2.66 0.36 -20.61
C GLU A 103 3.39 0.18 -21.93
N SER A 104 4.70 0.36 -21.92
CA SER A 104 5.57 0.10 -23.06
C SER A 104 6.62 -0.96 -22.71
N PRO A 105 7.28 -1.58 -23.70
CA PRO A 105 8.33 -2.56 -23.46
C PRO A 105 9.47 -2.00 -22.59
N CYS A 106 10.04 -2.85 -21.74
CA CYS A 106 11.16 -2.48 -20.89
C CYS A 106 12.37 -2.06 -21.70
N ILE A 107 12.84 -0.83 -21.53
CA ILE A 107 14.02 -0.28 -22.20
C ILE A 107 15.35 -0.60 -21.49
N ARG A 108 15.30 -1.42 -20.42
CA ARG A 108 16.47 -1.86 -19.64
C ARG A 108 17.32 -0.72 -19.07
N CYS A 109 16.71 0.37 -18.65
CA CYS A 109 17.43 1.57 -18.15
C CYS A 109 17.98 1.42 -16.72
N GLY A 110 17.62 0.39 -15.96
CA GLY A 110 18.11 0.13 -14.59
C GLY A 110 17.49 0.98 -13.49
N ARG A 111 16.74 2.05 -13.78
CA ARG A 111 16.19 2.98 -12.77
C ARG A 111 15.40 2.31 -11.65
N CYS A 112 14.68 1.23 -11.94
CA CYS A 112 13.90 0.50 -10.94
C CYS A 112 14.80 -0.25 -9.94
N ALA A 113 15.97 -0.75 -10.36
CA ALA A 113 16.95 -1.38 -9.49
C ALA A 113 17.69 -0.33 -8.65
N GLU A 114 18.09 0.79 -9.25
CA GLU A 114 18.71 1.91 -8.55
C GLU A 114 17.79 2.52 -7.47
N ALA A 115 16.49 2.62 -7.76
CA ALA A 115 15.50 3.14 -6.81
C ALA A 115 15.08 2.13 -5.73
N CYS A 116 15.52 0.87 -5.80
CA CYS A 116 15.10 -0.16 -4.86
C CYS A 116 15.88 -0.06 -3.53
N PRO A 117 15.23 0.27 -2.39
CA PRO A 117 15.92 0.40 -1.11
C PRO A 117 16.40 -0.95 -0.55
N MET A 118 15.90 -2.07 -1.10
CA MET A 118 16.27 -3.42 -0.70
C MET A 118 17.35 -4.04 -1.61
N GLY A 119 17.84 -3.30 -2.62
CA GLY A 119 18.84 -3.79 -3.56
C GLY A 119 18.33 -4.91 -4.48
N LEU A 120 17.02 -5.04 -4.67
CA LEU A 120 16.44 -6.03 -5.56
C LEU A 120 16.47 -5.56 -7.02
N GLU A 121 16.22 -6.48 -7.94
CA GLU A 121 16.11 -6.22 -9.38
C GLU A 121 14.63 -6.28 -9.84
N PRO A 122 13.82 -5.21 -9.66
CA PRO A 122 12.39 -5.25 -9.93
C PRO A 122 12.03 -5.59 -11.37
N PHE A 123 12.87 -5.21 -12.36
CA PHE A 123 12.67 -5.57 -13.77
C PHE A 123 12.77 -7.08 -14.01
N LEU A 124 13.66 -7.75 -13.26
CA LEU A 124 13.85 -9.19 -13.34
C LEU A 124 12.73 -9.93 -12.60
N LEU A 125 12.41 -9.51 -11.37
CA LEU A 125 11.30 -10.05 -10.59
C LEU A 125 9.98 -9.96 -11.36
N GLN A 126 9.69 -8.83 -12.01
CA GLN A 126 8.50 -8.67 -12.84
C GLN A 126 8.49 -9.62 -14.04
N LYS A 127 9.64 -9.84 -14.68
CA LYS A 127 9.77 -10.80 -15.78
C LYS A 127 9.47 -12.22 -15.32
N TYR A 128 10.07 -12.66 -14.23
CA TYR A 128 9.81 -13.98 -13.66
C TYR A 128 8.34 -14.15 -13.23
N ALA A 129 7.78 -13.13 -12.60
CA ALA A 129 6.38 -13.13 -12.18
C ALA A 129 5.41 -13.29 -13.36
N ARG A 130 5.63 -12.60 -14.47
CA ARG A 130 4.79 -12.73 -15.68
C ARG A 130 4.88 -14.09 -16.35
N HIS A 131 5.97 -14.81 -16.13
CA HIS A 131 6.18 -16.18 -16.65
C HIS A 131 5.91 -17.27 -15.62
N ASN A 132 5.37 -16.92 -14.43
CA ASN A 132 5.09 -17.86 -13.32
C ASN A 132 6.31 -18.66 -12.87
N MET A 133 7.50 -18.09 -12.96
CA MET A 133 8.77 -18.72 -12.58
C MET A 133 8.99 -18.53 -11.08
N MET A 134 8.33 -19.39 -10.27
CA MET A 134 8.26 -19.20 -8.80
C MET A 134 9.58 -19.52 -8.09
N ASP A 135 10.33 -20.49 -8.58
CA ASP A 135 11.62 -20.86 -8.01
C ASP A 135 12.65 -19.73 -8.23
N GLU A 136 12.68 -19.15 -9.42
CA GLU A 136 13.55 -18.00 -9.74
C GLU A 136 13.15 -16.75 -8.95
N LEU A 137 11.87 -16.56 -8.67
CA LEU A 137 11.41 -15.49 -7.79
C LEU A 137 11.88 -15.66 -6.36
N GLU A 138 11.85 -16.90 -5.83
CA GLU A 138 12.36 -17.24 -4.51
C GLU A 138 13.89 -17.05 -4.44
N GLU A 139 14.64 -17.55 -5.42
CA GLU A 139 16.09 -17.41 -5.52
C GLU A 139 16.52 -15.92 -5.59
N ASN A 140 15.73 -15.08 -6.27
CA ASN A 140 15.96 -13.64 -6.36
C ASN A 140 15.28 -12.83 -5.23
N ALA A 141 15.00 -13.50 -4.11
CA ALA A 141 14.56 -12.89 -2.85
C ALA A 141 13.32 -11.98 -2.99
N VAL A 142 12.32 -12.36 -3.80
CA VAL A 142 11.08 -11.58 -3.96
C VAL A 142 10.39 -11.33 -2.63
N GLN A 143 10.55 -12.23 -1.65
CA GLN A 143 10.02 -12.12 -0.29
C GLN A 143 10.55 -10.90 0.47
N ASP A 144 11.75 -10.41 0.14
CA ASP A 144 12.38 -9.26 0.79
C ASP A 144 11.86 -7.91 0.27
N CYS A 145 11.02 -7.92 -0.77
CA CYS A 145 10.38 -6.72 -1.29
C CYS A 145 9.48 -6.09 -0.21
N ILE A 146 9.77 -4.87 0.21
CA ILE A 146 8.95 -4.12 1.20
C ILE A 146 7.74 -3.41 0.58
N GLU A 147 7.47 -3.61 -0.70
CA GLU A 147 6.31 -3.06 -1.43
C GLU A 147 6.22 -1.53 -1.38
N CYS A 148 7.36 -0.84 -1.34
CA CYS A 148 7.43 0.62 -1.19
C CYS A 148 6.96 1.40 -2.42
N GLY A 149 6.90 0.80 -3.62
CA GLY A 149 6.46 1.45 -4.85
C GLY A 149 7.52 2.28 -5.58
N CYS A 150 8.74 2.43 -5.05
CA CYS A 150 9.81 3.24 -5.68
C CYS A 150 10.12 2.80 -7.11
N CYS A 151 10.17 1.49 -7.36
CA CYS A 151 10.42 0.93 -8.68
C CYS A 151 9.31 1.27 -9.70
N LEU A 152 8.05 1.26 -9.25
CA LEU A 152 6.90 1.63 -10.08
C LEU A 152 6.97 3.11 -10.46
N TYR A 153 7.22 3.98 -9.48
CA TYR A 153 7.33 5.43 -9.68
C TYR A 153 8.47 5.80 -10.63
N SER A 154 9.60 5.10 -10.54
CA SER A 154 10.81 5.39 -11.34
C SER A 154 10.77 4.83 -12.76
N CYS A 155 9.76 4.03 -13.12
CA CYS A 155 9.72 3.33 -14.40
C CYS A 155 9.23 4.25 -15.53
N PRO A 156 10.09 4.63 -16.52
CA PRO A 156 9.67 5.48 -17.63
C PRO A 156 8.79 4.74 -18.65
N ALA A 157 8.77 3.40 -18.60
CA ALA A 157 7.94 2.56 -19.46
C ALA A 157 6.56 2.24 -18.86
N ASN A 158 6.19 2.87 -17.74
CA ASN A 158 4.92 2.68 -17.03
C ASN A 158 4.57 1.22 -16.69
N ILE A 159 5.57 0.35 -16.59
CA ILE A 159 5.36 -1.06 -16.25
C ILE A 159 4.82 -1.16 -14.82
N PRO A 160 3.74 -1.91 -14.55
CA PRO A 160 3.14 -2.04 -13.22
C PRO A 160 3.96 -2.96 -12.30
N LEU A 161 5.25 -2.61 -12.09
CA LEU A 161 6.23 -3.43 -11.37
C LEU A 161 5.73 -3.85 -10.00
N LEU A 162 5.23 -2.90 -9.20
CA LEU A 162 4.78 -3.18 -7.85
C LEU A 162 3.59 -4.14 -7.81
N ASP A 163 2.62 -3.94 -8.71
CA ASP A 163 1.40 -4.75 -8.72
C ASP A 163 1.73 -6.21 -9.04
N VAL A 164 2.57 -6.43 -10.05
CA VAL A 164 3.01 -7.76 -10.49
C VAL A 164 3.86 -8.45 -9.41
N ILE A 165 4.86 -7.73 -8.85
CA ILE A 165 5.75 -8.27 -7.83
C ILE A 165 4.98 -8.60 -6.55
N ARG A 166 4.00 -7.78 -6.14
CA ARG A 166 3.18 -8.01 -4.94
C ARG A 166 2.38 -9.30 -5.03
N ILE A 167 1.78 -9.58 -6.17
CA ILE A 167 1.03 -10.83 -6.40
C ILE A 167 1.99 -12.02 -6.31
N ALA A 168 3.08 -11.99 -7.09
CA ALA A 168 4.06 -13.05 -7.14
C ALA A 168 4.71 -13.34 -5.77
N LYS A 169 5.03 -12.30 -5.00
CA LYS A 169 5.51 -12.43 -3.61
C LYS A 169 4.51 -13.19 -2.73
N GLY A 170 3.22 -12.89 -2.86
CA GLY A 170 2.16 -13.59 -2.13
C GLY A 170 2.13 -15.09 -2.46
N ASP A 171 2.28 -15.42 -3.73
CA ASP A 171 2.31 -16.80 -4.20
C ASP A 171 3.55 -17.56 -3.73
N VAL A 172 4.75 -16.96 -3.84
CA VAL A 172 6.00 -17.55 -3.34
C VAL A 172 5.92 -17.79 -1.82
N ILE A 173 5.44 -16.82 -1.04
CA ILE A 173 5.28 -16.97 0.42
C ILE A 173 4.33 -18.12 0.74
N ARG A 174 3.24 -18.29 -0.03
CA ARG A 174 2.30 -19.39 0.15
C ARG A 174 2.98 -20.74 -0.13
N ILE A 175 3.75 -20.85 -1.22
CA ILE A 175 4.51 -22.05 -1.57
C ILE A 175 5.51 -22.41 -0.46
N ILE A 176 6.30 -21.44 0.01
CA ILE A 176 7.26 -21.67 1.10
C ILE A 176 6.58 -22.19 2.37
N ARG A 177 5.40 -21.67 2.71
CA ARG A 177 4.64 -22.13 3.88
C ARG A 177 4.11 -23.53 3.74
N THR A 178 3.79 -23.99 2.54
CA THR A 178 3.31 -25.37 2.29
C THR A 178 4.43 -26.39 2.23
N ARG A 179 5.67 -25.96 2.00
CA ARG A 179 6.87 -26.84 2.06
C ARG A 179 7.32 -27.14 3.50
N LYS A 180 6.82 -26.40 4.50
CA LYS A 180 7.08 -26.63 5.95
C LYS A 180 6.02 -27.49 6.59
#